data_3d5f3998cca8869c5e79ceb634d4f967
#
_entry.id   3d5f3998cca8869c5e79ceb634d4f967
#
_cell.length_a   1.000
_cell.length_b   1.000
_cell.length_c   1.000
_cell.angle_alpha   90.00
_cell.angle_beta   90.00
_cell.angle_gamma   90.00
#
_symmetry.space_group_name_H-M   'P 1'
#
loop_
_entity.id
_entity.type
_entity.pdbx_description
1 polymer ?
#
loop_
_entity_poly.entity_id
_entity_poly.type
_entity_poly.pdbx_seq_one_letter_code
_entity_poly.pdbx_strand_id
1 'polypeptide(L)'
;MSKTVKIIIGIVGLILLLIVLKYFKDANSKAIEEFEVEEPFYTSINTKAVATGKLNPEEEIELKPQISGIIDEIVVEEGDKVKKGDLIAKIRVVPNEQSLVSAKSRIKTAQLSYNNAETLYKRNKSLFDKGVISQQDFENSELSFNQAKETLTQAQNDYQIIKRGSLSGGSSANTNIIAQIAGTILEIPVREGDQVIESNNFNDGTTIATVADMNQMIFEGKVDEAEVGKLSEGKAINVVLGAIIDKDFPATLTFIAPKGIEENGAVQFTIKANVNIEEGTNVRAGYSANAEIDIESKDSVFAIREALLQYNKITEKPYVEVLEGEGKYKKVDVELGLSDGINVEIINGLKEGDKIKVWNKTSEDDKEASRSGR
;
A
#
# COMPACT_ATOMS: atom_id res chain seq x y z
N MET A 1 50.65 -16.98 -87.38
CA MET A 1 50.85 -17.31 -85.97
C MET A 1 51.45 -18.67 -85.83
N SER A 2 52.65 -18.82 -85.27
CA SER A 2 53.32 -20.09 -85.12
C SER A 2 52.57 -21.03 -84.14
N LYS A 3 52.65 -22.36 -84.34
CA LYS A 3 51.99 -23.38 -83.50
C LYS A 3 52.33 -23.17 -82.05
N THR A 4 53.49 -22.63 -81.68
CA THR A 4 53.91 -22.33 -80.34
C THR A 4 53.13 -21.20 -79.63
N VAL A 5 52.74 -20.16 -80.44
CA VAL A 5 51.94 -19.03 -79.86
C VAL A 5 50.52 -19.46 -79.52
N LYS A 6 49.95 -20.41 -80.29
CA LYS A 6 48.60 -20.95 -79.98
C LYS A 6 48.58 -21.79 -78.71
N ILE A 7 49.67 -22.55 -78.47
CA ILE A 7 49.82 -23.35 -77.24
C ILE A 7 49.98 -22.46 -76.02
N ILE A 8 50.78 -21.38 -76.14
CA ILE A 8 50.97 -20.45 -75.01
C ILE A 8 49.66 -19.71 -74.64
N ILE A 9 48.86 -19.27 -75.64
CA ILE A 9 47.51 -18.66 -75.40
C ILE A 9 46.58 -19.67 -74.72
N GLY A 10 46.62 -20.96 -75.15
CA GLY A 10 45.81 -22.01 -74.48
C GLY A 10 46.14 -22.22 -73.01
N ILE A 11 47.47 -22.26 -72.68
CA ILE A 11 47.93 -22.40 -71.34
C ILE A 11 47.55 -21.18 -70.48
N VAL A 12 47.72 -19.96 -70.97
CA VAL A 12 47.31 -18.72 -70.28
C VAL A 12 45.78 -18.67 -70.06
N GLY A 13 45.00 -19.09 -71.05
CA GLY A 13 43.56 -19.22 -70.93
C GLY A 13 43.14 -20.24 -69.84
N LEU A 14 43.85 -21.39 -69.76
CA LEU A 14 43.59 -22.43 -68.76
C LEU A 14 43.92 -21.92 -67.30
N ILE A 15 45.05 -21.20 -67.17
CA ILE A 15 45.46 -20.59 -65.89
C ILE A 15 44.48 -19.52 -65.46
N LEU A 16 44.00 -18.69 -66.39
CA LEU A 16 42.98 -17.67 -66.08
C LEU A 16 41.65 -18.32 -65.68
N LEU A 17 41.25 -19.41 -66.34
CA LEU A 17 40.06 -20.15 -65.96
C LEU A 17 40.17 -20.78 -64.53
N LEU A 18 41.34 -21.31 -64.20
CA LEU A 18 41.62 -21.87 -62.87
C LEU A 18 41.60 -20.79 -61.78
N ILE A 19 42.12 -19.58 -62.05
CA ILE A 19 42.10 -18.43 -61.14
C ILE A 19 40.66 -17.96 -60.94
N VAL A 20 39.85 -17.86 -62.00
CA VAL A 20 38.44 -17.48 -61.90
C VAL A 20 37.65 -18.54 -61.14
N LEU A 21 37.84 -19.84 -61.38
CA LEU A 21 37.21 -20.89 -60.60
C LEU A 21 37.60 -20.87 -59.12
N LYS A 22 38.87 -20.58 -58.83
CA LYS A 22 39.32 -20.43 -57.43
C LYS A 22 38.67 -19.22 -56.79
N TYR A 23 38.63 -18.09 -57.51
CA TYR A 23 37.98 -16.88 -57.02
C TYR A 23 36.47 -17.08 -56.74
N PHE A 24 35.74 -17.79 -57.63
CA PHE A 24 34.37 -18.13 -57.43
C PHE A 24 34.15 -19.14 -56.27
N LYS A 25 35.09 -20.06 -56.06
CA LYS A 25 35.02 -21.00 -54.93
C LYS A 25 35.26 -20.29 -53.60
N ASP A 26 36.23 -19.39 -53.52
CA ASP A 26 36.52 -18.59 -52.31
C ASP A 26 35.44 -17.54 -52.03
N ALA A 27 34.88 -16.91 -53.10
CA ALA A 27 33.75 -15.97 -52.98
C ALA A 27 32.41 -16.64 -52.56
N ASN A 28 32.27 -17.93 -52.77
CA ASN A 28 31.06 -18.69 -52.42
C ASN A 28 31.23 -19.50 -51.13
N SER A 29 32.39 -19.49 -50.50
CA SER A 29 32.57 -19.95 -49.13
C SER A 29 31.99 -18.88 -48.21
N LYS A 30 30.69 -18.98 -47.86
CA LYS A 30 30.13 -18.20 -46.76
C LYS A 30 31.05 -18.41 -45.55
N ALA A 31 31.63 -17.31 -45.04
CA ALA A 31 32.33 -17.35 -43.76
C ALA A 31 31.40 -18.06 -42.78
N ILE A 32 31.89 -19.14 -42.19
CA ILE A 32 31.16 -19.81 -41.11
C ILE A 32 31.17 -18.79 -39.96
N GLU A 33 30.04 -18.17 -39.71
CA GLU A 33 29.90 -17.30 -38.52
C GLU A 33 30.05 -18.19 -37.29
N GLU A 34 31.18 -18.11 -36.62
CA GLU A 34 31.38 -18.74 -35.32
C GLU A 34 30.56 -17.96 -34.28
N PHE A 35 29.48 -18.58 -33.84
CA PHE A 35 28.71 -18.09 -32.71
C PHE A 35 29.35 -18.56 -31.42
N GLU A 36 29.29 -17.72 -30.38
CA GLU A 36 29.56 -18.17 -29.02
C GLU A 36 28.63 -19.31 -28.65
N VAL A 37 29.15 -20.24 -27.87
CA VAL A 37 28.38 -21.39 -27.37
C VAL A 37 28.44 -21.46 -25.85
N GLU A 38 27.35 -21.86 -25.24
CA GLU A 38 27.25 -22.12 -23.80
C GLU A 38 26.79 -23.54 -23.55
N GLU A 39 27.29 -24.12 -22.47
CA GLU A 39 26.88 -25.44 -22.04
C GLU A 39 25.81 -25.34 -20.95
N PRO A 40 24.84 -26.27 -20.91
CA PRO A 40 23.92 -26.40 -19.79
C PRO A 40 24.67 -26.61 -18.48
N PHE A 41 24.12 -26.11 -17.39
CA PHE A 41 24.74 -26.18 -16.06
C PHE A 41 23.70 -26.53 -15.00
N TYR A 42 24.18 -26.94 -13.82
CA TYR A 42 23.31 -27.18 -12.68
C TYR A 42 23.25 -25.93 -11.81
N THR A 43 22.04 -25.49 -11.49
CA THR A 43 21.79 -24.32 -10.60
C THR A 43 20.51 -24.52 -9.82
N SER A 44 20.31 -23.68 -8.79
CA SER A 44 19.01 -23.55 -8.14
C SER A 44 18.18 -22.50 -8.87
N ILE A 45 16.92 -22.82 -9.12
CA ILE A 45 15.93 -21.90 -9.71
C ILE A 45 14.86 -21.61 -8.66
N ASN A 46 14.64 -20.33 -8.40
CA ASN A 46 13.65 -19.85 -7.45
C ASN A 46 12.68 -18.90 -8.16
N THR A 47 11.44 -19.32 -8.32
CA THR A 47 10.39 -18.49 -8.90
C THR A 47 9.77 -17.63 -7.81
N LYS A 48 9.79 -16.31 -8.00
CA LYS A 48 9.25 -15.35 -7.06
C LYS A 48 8.04 -14.63 -7.65
N ALA A 49 7.01 -14.43 -6.82
CA ALA A 49 6.00 -13.41 -7.09
C ALA A 49 6.46 -12.09 -6.47
N VAL A 50 6.13 -10.99 -7.13
CA VAL A 50 6.41 -9.65 -6.62
C VAL A 50 5.09 -8.90 -6.46
N ALA A 51 4.79 -8.54 -5.21
CA ALA A 51 3.66 -7.66 -4.92
C ALA A 51 4.17 -6.25 -4.66
N THR A 52 3.57 -5.28 -5.34
CA THR A 52 3.88 -3.86 -5.11
C THR A 52 2.83 -3.24 -4.19
N GLY A 53 3.25 -2.40 -3.26
CA GLY A 53 2.35 -1.83 -2.28
C GLY A 53 2.97 -0.76 -1.41
N LYS A 54 2.42 -0.63 -0.21
CA LYS A 54 2.87 0.34 0.80
C LYS A 54 2.98 -0.33 2.17
N LEU A 55 3.83 0.26 2.99
CA LEU A 55 3.93 -0.08 4.40
C LEU A 55 3.09 0.91 5.21
N ASN A 56 2.06 0.40 5.88
CA ASN A 56 1.14 1.19 6.70
C ASN A 56 1.10 0.64 8.12
N PRO A 57 0.74 1.45 9.13
CA PRO A 57 0.39 0.92 10.45
C PRO A 57 -0.79 -0.04 10.36
N GLU A 58 -0.84 -1.03 11.26
CA GLU A 58 -1.98 -1.97 11.31
C GLU A 58 -3.26 -1.26 11.74
N GLU A 59 -3.16 -0.32 12.66
CA GLU A 59 -4.28 0.50 13.14
C GLU A 59 -3.97 1.98 12.99
N GLU A 60 -4.82 2.69 12.27
CA GLU A 60 -4.86 4.15 12.17
C GLU A 60 -6.21 4.64 12.71
N ILE A 61 -6.17 5.57 13.65
CA ILE A 61 -7.38 6.16 14.23
C ILE A 61 -7.43 7.65 13.91
N GLU A 62 -8.46 8.02 13.15
CA GLU A 62 -8.80 9.40 12.92
C GLU A 62 -9.54 9.99 14.14
N LEU A 63 -8.97 11.01 14.74
CA LEU A 63 -9.58 11.74 15.84
C LEU A 63 -10.54 12.79 15.27
N LYS A 64 -11.82 12.58 15.49
CA LYS A 64 -12.90 13.45 15.03
C LYS A 64 -13.64 14.10 16.20
N PRO A 65 -14.14 15.34 16.04
CA PRO A 65 -14.85 16.02 17.08
C PRO A 65 -16.25 15.42 17.32
N GLN A 66 -16.70 15.47 18.56
CA GLN A 66 -18.07 15.11 18.96
C GLN A 66 -19.03 16.30 18.92
N ILE A 67 -18.52 17.51 18.69
CA ILE A 67 -19.30 18.74 18.56
C ILE A 67 -18.66 19.64 17.52
N SER A 68 -19.49 20.37 16.78
CA SER A 68 -19.01 21.35 15.82
C SER A 68 -18.52 22.61 16.53
N GLY A 69 -17.45 23.22 16.01
CA GLY A 69 -16.86 24.42 16.60
C GLY A 69 -15.67 24.95 15.83
N ILE A 70 -14.82 25.69 16.50
CA ILE A 70 -13.56 26.22 15.97
C ILE A 70 -12.42 25.64 16.81
N ILE A 71 -11.34 25.22 16.16
CA ILE A 71 -10.11 24.82 16.85
C ILE A 71 -9.56 26.02 17.64
N ASP A 72 -9.48 25.88 18.94
CA ASP A 72 -8.98 26.91 19.85
C ASP A 72 -7.48 26.80 20.05
N GLU A 73 -6.98 25.57 20.24
CA GLU A 73 -5.59 25.27 20.49
C GLU A 73 -5.26 23.85 20.02
N ILE A 74 -4.10 23.65 19.41
CA ILE A 74 -3.51 22.33 19.08
C ILE A 74 -2.26 22.17 19.95
N VAL A 75 -2.20 21.10 20.76
CA VAL A 75 -1.19 20.92 21.82
C VAL A 75 -0.05 20.01 21.37
N VAL A 76 -0.18 19.35 20.24
CA VAL A 76 0.77 18.36 19.71
C VAL A 76 1.20 18.71 18.29
N GLU A 77 2.34 18.16 17.85
CA GLU A 77 2.86 18.30 16.50
C GLU A 77 2.90 16.93 15.79
N GLU A 78 2.99 16.94 14.47
CA GLU A 78 3.18 15.72 13.67
C GLU A 78 4.50 15.03 14.06
N GLY A 79 4.43 13.73 14.31
CA GLY A 79 5.55 12.94 14.81
C GLY A 79 5.63 12.77 16.33
N ASP A 80 4.83 13.49 17.09
CA ASP A 80 4.79 13.35 18.55
C ASP A 80 4.24 12.00 18.98
N LYS A 81 4.81 11.46 20.06
CA LYS A 81 4.31 10.23 20.71
C LYS A 81 3.32 10.59 21.80
N VAL A 82 2.13 10.04 21.71
CA VAL A 82 1.03 10.27 22.64
C VAL A 82 0.60 8.98 23.33
N LYS A 83 0.07 9.12 24.54
CA LYS A 83 -0.57 8.04 25.29
C LYS A 83 -2.08 8.16 25.19
N LYS A 84 -2.77 7.07 25.41
CA LYS A 84 -4.23 7.09 25.52
C LYS A 84 -4.67 8.06 26.62
N GLY A 85 -5.52 9.03 26.24
CA GLY A 85 -6.03 10.07 27.13
C GLY A 85 -5.28 11.41 27.04
N ASP A 86 -4.16 11.48 26.34
CA ASP A 86 -3.43 12.75 26.16
C ASP A 86 -4.26 13.72 25.30
N LEU A 87 -4.18 15.00 25.68
CA LEU A 87 -4.89 16.07 24.99
C LEU A 87 -4.18 16.40 23.68
N ILE A 88 -4.94 16.39 22.58
CA ILE A 88 -4.46 16.68 21.21
C ILE A 88 -4.85 18.10 20.82
N ALA A 89 -6.13 18.44 20.95
CA ALA A 89 -6.64 19.75 20.58
C ALA A 89 -7.82 20.14 21.46
N LYS A 90 -8.09 21.45 21.53
CA LYS A 90 -9.28 22.02 22.17
C LYS A 90 -10.17 22.66 21.11
N ILE A 91 -11.46 22.45 21.26
CA ILE A 91 -12.49 23.06 20.40
C ILE A 91 -13.28 24.07 21.21
N ARG A 92 -13.44 25.24 20.66
CA ARG A 92 -14.34 26.27 21.18
C ARG A 92 -15.65 26.20 20.42
N VAL A 93 -16.72 25.94 21.17
CA VAL A 93 -18.08 25.92 20.60
C VAL A 93 -18.46 27.31 20.12
N VAL A 94 -18.99 27.40 18.90
CA VAL A 94 -19.63 28.60 18.36
C VAL A 94 -21.13 28.36 18.37
N PRO A 95 -21.84 28.79 19.42
CA PRO A 95 -23.25 28.50 19.55
C PRO A 95 -24.05 29.32 18.53
N ASN A 96 -25.11 28.72 18.02
CA ASN A 96 -26.09 29.44 17.18
C ASN A 96 -26.82 30.49 18.03
N GLU A 97 -26.77 31.76 17.65
CA GLU A 97 -27.38 32.86 18.38
C GLU A 97 -28.89 32.68 18.59
N GLN A 98 -29.60 32.16 17.60
CA GLN A 98 -31.05 31.93 17.72
C GLN A 98 -31.35 30.85 18.79
N SER A 99 -30.54 29.81 18.87
CA SER A 99 -30.65 28.77 19.90
C SER A 99 -30.35 29.31 21.29
N LEU A 100 -29.33 30.19 21.42
CA LEU A 100 -28.99 30.85 22.68
C LEU A 100 -30.13 31.76 23.16
N VAL A 101 -30.68 32.57 22.27
CA VAL A 101 -31.82 33.48 22.59
C VAL A 101 -33.04 32.67 23.01
N SER A 102 -33.34 31.58 22.32
CA SER A 102 -34.45 30.69 22.65
C SER A 102 -34.26 30.02 24.01
N ALA A 103 -33.09 29.52 24.31
CA ALA A 103 -32.76 28.90 25.60
C ALA A 103 -32.84 29.92 26.74
N LYS A 104 -32.30 31.13 26.53
CA LYS A 104 -32.42 32.24 27.51
C LYS A 104 -33.85 32.60 27.79
N SER A 105 -34.72 32.62 26.77
CA SER A 105 -36.15 32.84 26.93
C SER A 105 -36.83 31.75 27.75
N ARG A 106 -36.47 30.47 27.56
CA ARG A 106 -36.96 29.33 28.36
C ARG A 106 -36.60 29.49 29.82
N ILE A 107 -35.33 29.89 30.14
CA ILE A 107 -34.92 30.17 31.52
C ILE A 107 -35.84 31.24 32.14
N LYS A 108 -36.10 32.33 31.39
CA LYS A 108 -36.92 33.42 31.92
C LYS A 108 -38.34 32.94 32.25
N THR A 109 -38.95 32.13 31.38
CA THR A 109 -40.28 31.56 31.59
C THR A 109 -40.31 30.60 32.75
N ALA A 110 -39.31 29.67 32.85
CA ALA A 110 -39.18 28.75 33.97
C ALA A 110 -38.94 29.45 35.31
N GLN A 111 -38.15 30.56 35.32
CA GLN A 111 -37.92 31.37 36.49
C GLN A 111 -39.19 32.03 36.99
N LEU A 112 -40.04 32.53 36.09
CA LEU A 112 -41.34 33.13 36.46
C LEU A 112 -42.27 32.08 37.09
N SER A 113 -42.33 30.87 36.50
CA SER A 113 -43.10 29.73 37.03
C SER A 113 -42.59 29.29 38.39
N TYR A 114 -41.26 29.20 38.59
CA TYR A 114 -40.63 28.88 39.87
C TYR A 114 -40.98 29.90 40.94
N ASN A 115 -40.83 31.22 40.69
CA ASN A 115 -41.12 32.28 41.62
C ASN A 115 -42.57 32.27 42.08
N ASN A 116 -43.51 31.98 41.11
CA ASN A 116 -44.94 31.87 41.43
C ASN A 116 -45.21 30.63 42.32
N ALA A 117 -44.68 29.48 41.95
CA ALA A 117 -44.81 28.23 42.70
C ALA A 117 -44.18 28.35 44.12
N GLU A 118 -43.01 29.00 44.21
CA GLU A 118 -42.34 29.26 45.48
C GLU A 118 -43.19 30.15 46.40
N THR A 119 -43.79 31.20 45.84
CA THR A 119 -44.67 32.11 46.61
C THR A 119 -45.89 31.37 47.14
N LEU A 120 -46.53 30.52 46.30
CA LEU A 120 -47.66 29.71 46.70
C LEU A 120 -47.27 28.68 47.78
N TYR A 121 -46.16 28.01 47.59
CA TYR A 121 -45.64 27.03 48.55
C TYR A 121 -45.39 27.67 49.92
N LYS A 122 -44.67 28.82 49.96
CA LYS A 122 -44.36 29.53 51.21
C LYS A 122 -45.65 29.98 51.93
N ARG A 123 -46.64 30.47 51.16
CA ARG A 123 -47.93 30.82 51.72
C ARG A 123 -48.69 29.61 52.29
N ASN A 124 -48.80 28.52 51.47
CA ASN A 124 -49.53 27.35 51.87
C ASN A 124 -48.85 26.63 53.06
N LYS A 125 -47.50 26.64 53.12
CA LYS A 125 -46.77 26.13 54.27
C LYS A 125 -47.14 26.90 55.56
N SER A 126 -47.20 28.23 55.53
CA SER A 126 -47.61 29.01 56.70
C SER A 126 -49.06 28.79 57.09
N LEU A 127 -49.98 28.53 56.15
CA LEU A 127 -51.39 28.19 56.43
C LEU A 127 -51.55 26.80 56.99
N PHE A 128 -50.75 25.82 56.48
CA PHE A 128 -50.71 24.44 56.98
C PHE A 128 -50.19 24.39 58.39
N ASP A 129 -49.08 25.09 58.69
CA ASP A 129 -48.48 25.18 60.02
C ASP A 129 -49.47 25.79 61.07
N LYS A 130 -50.47 26.59 60.61
CA LYS A 130 -51.58 27.15 61.42
C LYS A 130 -52.84 26.30 61.39
N GLY A 131 -52.84 25.14 60.74
CA GLY A 131 -54.00 24.25 60.66
C GLY A 131 -55.14 24.77 59.79
N VAL A 132 -54.91 25.71 58.85
CA VAL A 132 -55.92 26.39 58.03
C VAL A 132 -56.23 25.65 56.72
N ILE A 133 -55.30 24.90 56.21
CA ILE A 133 -55.46 24.10 54.98
C ILE A 133 -55.20 22.62 55.22
N SER A 134 -55.73 21.77 54.29
CA SER A 134 -55.53 20.33 54.36
C SER A 134 -54.07 19.94 54.04
N GLN A 135 -53.65 18.75 54.52
CA GLN A 135 -52.35 18.16 54.15
C GLN A 135 -52.25 18.00 52.62
N GLN A 136 -53.31 17.61 51.99
CA GLN A 136 -53.35 17.38 50.51
C GLN A 136 -53.10 18.68 49.75
N ASP A 137 -53.66 19.80 50.18
CA ASP A 137 -53.45 21.14 49.54
C ASP A 137 -52.00 21.60 49.72
N PHE A 138 -51.39 21.34 50.90
CA PHE A 138 -49.99 21.62 51.14
C PHE A 138 -49.09 20.76 50.24
N GLU A 139 -49.28 19.40 50.21
CA GLU A 139 -48.50 18.47 49.39
C GLU A 139 -48.58 18.82 47.89
N ASN A 140 -49.78 19.18 47.36
CA ASN A 140 -49.95 19.66 45.98
C ASN A 140 -49.14 20.91 45.68
N SER A 141 -49.07 21.85 46.64
CA SER A 141 -48.25 23.05 46.46
C SER A 141 -46.75 22.77 46.54
N GLU A 142 -46.34 21.84 47.38
CA GLU A 142 -44.95 21.37 47.47
C GLU A 142 -44.52 20.63 46.19
N LEU A 143 -45.39 19.77 45.65
CA LEU A 143 -45.12 19.08 44.40
C LEU A 143 -44.97 20.09 43.22
N SER A 144 -45.87 21.06 43.15
CA SER A 144 -45.84 22.13 42.12
C SER A 144 -44.54 22.94 42.21
N PHE A 145 -44.10 23.27 43.42
CA PHE A 145 -42.87 23.99 43.65
C PHE A 145 -41.64 23.13 43.21
N ASN A 146 -41.61 21.86 43.59
CA ASN A 146 -40.52 20.98 43.20
C ASN A 146 -40.44 20.73 41.71
N GLN A 147 -41.60 20.61 41.03
CA GLN A 147 -41.67 20.50 39.57
C GLN A 147 -41.15 21.79 38.88
N ALA A 148 -41.59 22.97 39.35
CA ALA A 148 -41.12 24.23 38.78
C ALA A 148 -39.62 24.48 39.02
N LYS A 149 -39.08 24.04 40.16
CA LYS A 149 -37.65 24.08 40.48
C LYS A 149 -36.87 23.21 39.50
N GLU A 150 -37.32 21.98 39.28
CA GLU A 150 -36.64 21.05 38.37
C GLU A 150 -36.68 21.56 36.92
N THR A 151 -37.82 22.10 36.47
CA THR A 151 -37.97 22.73 35.16
C THR A 151 -37.00 23.89 34.93
N LEU A 152 -36.79 24.73 35.99
CA LEU A 152 -35.81 25.82 35.94
C LEU A 152 -34.36 25.27 35.84
N THR A 153 -34.04 24.27 36.64
CA THR A 153 -32.71 23.60 36.62
C THR A 153 -32.44 23.04 35.23
N GLN A 154 -33.43 22.36 34.65
CA GLN A 154 -33.29 21.79 33.28
C GLN A 154 -33.07 22.87 32.23
N ALA A 155 -33.85 23.97 32.26
CA ALA A 155 -33.67 25.08 31.32
C ALA A 155 -32.32 25.78 31.46
N GLN A 156 -31.75 25.84 32.67
CA GLN A 156 -30.41 26.35 32.91
C GLN A 156 -29.33 25.42 32.37
N ASN A 157 -29.50 24.12 32.55
CA ASN A 157 -28.59 23.10 32.04
C ASN A 157 -28.58 23.12 30.49
N ASP A 158 -29.75 23.16 29.85
CA ASP A 158 -29.90 23.27 28.39
C ASP A 158 -29.14 24.48 27.84
N TYR A 159 -29.31 25.65 28.51
CA TYR A 159 -28.59 26.87 28.12
C TYR A 159 -27.04 26.69 28.23
N GLN A 160 -26.54 26.02 29.26
CA GLN A 160 -25.11 25.79 29.42
C GLN A 160 -24.59 24.83 28.33
N ILE A 161 -25.35 23.78 28.01
CA ILE A 161 -25.00 22.85 26.90
C ILE A 161 -24.90 23.61 25.59
N ILE A 162 -25.91 24.44 25.24
CA ILE A 162 -25.89 25.23 24.02
C ILE A 162 -24.72 26.23 24.00
N LYS A 163 -24.40 26.84 25.13
CA LYS A 163 -23.38 27.88 25.26
C LYS A 163 -21.96 27.33 25.24
N ARG A 164 -21.70 26.17 25.86
CA ARG A 164 -20.35 25.65 26.13
C ARG A 164 -20.10 24.25 25.58
N GLY A 165 -21.12 23.59 25.02
CA GLY A 165 -21.03 22.20 24.58
C GLY A 165 -21.07 21.16 25.71
N SER A 166 -21.04 21.60 26.97
CA SER A 166 -21.05 20.70 28.14
C SER A 166 -21.63 21.38 29.38
N LEU A 167 -22.06 20.57 30.37
CA LEU A 167 -22.45 21.05 31.68
C LEU A 167 -21.20 21.36 32.54
N SER A 168 -21.25 22.44 33.32
CA SER A 168 -20.21 22.75 34.32
C SER A 168 -20.14 21.63 35.37
N GLY A 169 -19.03 20.89 35.42
CA GLY A 169 -18.81 19.77 36.37
C GLY A 169 -18.91 18.36 35.78
N GLY A 170 -19.48 18.20 34.58
CA GLY A 170 -19.28 17.00 33.76
C GLY A 170 -17.96 17.14 32.99
N SER A 171 -17.26 16.03 32.74
CA SER A 171 -16.00 16.07 32.04
C SER A 171 -16.10 16.96 30.80
N SER A 172 -15.12 17.83 30.62
CA SER A 172 -14.89 18.67 29.43
C SER A 172 -14.68 17.82 28.15
N ALA A 173 -15.19 16.60 28.17
CA ALA A 173 -14.91 15.55 27.19
C ALA A 173 -15.31 15.96 25.77
N ASN A 174 -16.35 16.77 25.61
CA ASN A 174 -16.84 17.05 24.25
C ASN A 174 -16.05 18.16 23.52
N THR A 175 -15.34 19.02 24.28
CA THR A 175 -14.54 20.12 23.70
C THR A 175 -13.04 19.78 23.62
N ASN A 176 -12.61 18.76 24.32
CA ASN A 176 -11.23 18.29 24.30
C ASN A 176 -11.12 17.06 23.40
N ILE A 177 -10.27 17.14 22.40
CA ILE A 177 -9.91 16.00 21.58
C ILE A 177 -8.73 15.32 22.23
N ILE A 178 -8.93 14.07 22.61
CA ILE A 178 -7.94 13.25 23.31
C ILE A 178 -7.57 12.03 22.46
N ALA A 179 -6.34 11.56 22.61
CA ALA A 179 -5.86 10.34 21.99
C ALA A 179 -6.65 9.12 22.47
N GLN A 180 -7.21 8.34 21.57
CA GLN A 180 -7.98 7.14 21.88
C GLN A 180 -7.09 5.92 22.10
N ILE A 181 -5.92 5.90 21.45
CA ILE A 181 -4.86 4.90 21.60
C ILE A 181 -3.52 5.57 21.93
N ALA A 182 -2.57 4.79 22.39
CA ALA A 182 -1.17 5.22 22.44
C ALA A 182 -0.55 5.03 21.06
N GLY A 183 0.25 5.98 20.59
CA GLY A 183 0.86 5.92 19.28
C GLY A 183 1.62 7.18 18.89
N THR A 184 1.83 7.37 17.61
CA THR A 184 2.45 8.55 17.02
C THR A 184 1.42 9.33 16.21
N ILE A 185 1.45 10.65 16.28
CA ILE A 185 0.65 11.52 15.43
C ILE A 185 1.21 11.46 14.02
N LEU A 186 0.42 10.98 13.06
CA LEU A 186 0.83 10.89 11.65
C LEU A 186 0.64 12.21 10.91
N GLU A 187 -0.53 12.82 11.09
CA GLU A 187 -0.89 14.08 10.44
C GLU A 187 -1.89 14.88 11.25
N ILE A 188 -1.88 16.19 11.06
CA ILE A 188 -2.82 17.15 11.64
C ILE A 188 -3.33 18.05 10.50
N PRO A 189 -4.41 17.65 9.78
CA PRO A 189 -4.87 18.36 8.58
C PRO A 189 -5.58 19.69 8.86
N VAL A 190 -5.72 20.09 10.12
CA VAL A 190 -6.40 21.32 10.57
C VAL A 190 -5.45 22.27 11.26
N ARG A 191 -5.83 23.53 11.38
CA ARG A 191 -5.07 24.59 12.05
C ARG A 191 -5.93 25.28 13.12
N GLU A 192 -5.26 25.95 14.05
CA GLU A 192 -5.94 26.85 15.00
C GLU A 192 -6.75 27.91 14.25
N GLY A 193 -8.02 28.07 14.66
CA GLY A 193 -8.97 28.94 13.99
C GLY A 193 -9.84 28.28 12.93
N ASP A 194 -9.53 27.06 12.49
CA ASP A 194 -10.33 26.33 11.51
C ASP A 194 -11.67 25.89 12.13
N GLN A 195 -12.71 25.92 11.29
CA GLN A 195 -14.01 25.38 11.63
C GLN A 195 -14.05 23.88 11.43
N VAL A 196 -14.47 23.13 12.46
CA VAL A 196 -14.63 21.68 12.43
C VAL A 196 -16.08 21.29 12.66
N ILE A 197 -16.46 20.19 11.99
CA ILE A 197 -17.82 19.66 12.00
C ILE A 197 -17.80 18.29 12.65
N GLU A 198 -18.77 18.02 13.54
CA GLU A 198 -18.94 16.71 14.18
C GLU A 198 -19.28 15.60 13.18
N SER A 199 -18.82 14.39 13.49
CA SER A 199 -19.21 13.18 12.76
C SER A 199 -20.64 12.78 13.13
N ASN A 200 -21.48 12.50 12.12
CA ASN A 200 -22.84 11.99 12.29
C ASN A 200 -23.21 11.06 11.12
N ASN A 201 -24.44 10.51 11.14
CA ASN A 201 -24.90 9.56 10.11
C ASN A 201 -24.93 10.11 8.67
N PHE A 202 -24.80 11.42 8.49
CA PHE A 202 -24.85 12.10 7.19
C PHE A 202 -23.50 12.72 6.79
N ASN A 203 -22.56 12.79 7.73
CA ASN A 203 -21.25 13.43 7.51
C ASN A 203 -20.19 12.73 8.35
N ASP A 204 -19.09 12.35 7.70
CA ASP A 204 -17.93 11.68 8.34
C ASP A 204 -17.23 12.57 9.38
N GLY A 205 -17.55 13.88 9.38
CA GLY A 205 -16.89 14.83 10.27
C GLY A 205 -15.50 15.27 9.79
N THR A 206 -14.94 16.27 10.47
CA THR A 206 -13.59 16.77 10.18
C THR A 206 -12.55 15.96 10.95
N THR A 207 -11.58 15.37 10.28
CA THR A 207 -10.43 14.74 10.94
C THR A 207 -9.53 15.83 11.51
N ILE A 208 -9.22 15.76 12.82
CA ILE A 208 -8.36 16.72 13.53
C ILE A 208 -6.93 16.23 13.57
N ALA A 209 -6.73 14.96 13.85
CA ALA A 209 -5.43 14.31 13.82
C ALA A 209 -5.61 12.82 13.55
N THR A 210 -4.60 12.20 12.98
CA THR A 210 -4.51 10.74 12.80
C THR A 210 -3.43 10.20 13.72
N VAL A 211 -3.78 9.20 14.54
CA VAL A 211 -2.87 8.53 15.47
C VAL A 211 -2.72 7.07 15.07
N ALA A 212 -1.48 6.57 15.06
CA ALA A 212 -1.21 5.19 14.73
C ALA A 212 -0.13 4.56 15.62
N ASP A 213 -0.21 3.24 15.81
CA ASP A 213 0.86 2.49 16.45
C ASP A 213 1.93 2.10 15.41
N MET A 214 3.06 2.79 15.45
CA MET A 214 4.19 2.55 14.55
C MET A 214 4.99 1.28 14.85
N ASN A 215 4.68 0.55 15.93
CA ASN A 215 5.35 -0.70 16.25
C ASN A 215 4.74 -1.89 15.51
N GLN A 216 3.50 -1.76 15.06
CA GLN A 216 2.76 -2.78 14.31
C GLN A 216 2.51 -2.29 12.89
N MET A 217 3.40 -2.68 11.99
CA MET A 217 3.33 -2.28 10.59
C MET A 217 2.93 -3.44 9.70
N ILE A 218 2.07 -3.17 8.75
CA ILE A 218 1.64 -4.11 7.73
C ILE A 218 2.06 -3.64 6.34
N PHE A 219 2.50 -4.58 5.54
CA PHE A 219 2.57 -4.39 4.10
C PHE A 219 1.18 -4.63 3.52
N GLU A 220 0.67 -3.68 2.76
CA GLU A 220 -0.53 -3.83 1.96
C GLU A 220 -0.17 -3.60 0.50
N GLY A 221 -0.29 -4.65 -0.30
CA GLY A 221 0.12 -4.64 -1.70
C GLY A 221 -0.82 -5.41 -2.60
N LYS A 222 -0.52 -5.37 -3.89
CA LYS A 222 -1.28 -6.03 -4.94
C LYS A 222 -0.41 -7.03 -5.67
N VAL A 223 -0.97 -8.19 -5.94
CA VAL A 223 -0.36 -9.29 -6.70
C VAL A 223 -1.23 -9.62 -7.90
N ASP A 224 -0.60 -10.06 -8.99
CA ASP A 224 -1.28 -10.44 -10.22
C ASP A 224 -2.10 -11.75 -10.06
N GLU A 225 -3.18 -11.89 -10.85
CA GLU A 225 -4.04 -13.07 -10.87
C GLU A 225 -3.27 -14.37 -11.18
N ALA A 226 -2.25 -14.31 -12.04
CA ALA A 226 -1.46 -15.47 -12.41
C ALA A 226 -0.62 -16.04 -11.26
N GLU A 227 -0.31 -15.21 -10.26
CA GLU A 227 0.56 -15.56 -9.13
C GLU A 227 -0.23 -15.84 -7.84
N VAL A 228 -1.36 -15.17 -7.63
CA VAL A 228 -2.14 -15.28 -6.39
C VAL A 228 -2.57 -16.71 -6.07
N GLY A 229 -2.88 -17.51 -7.08
CA GLY A 229 -3.28 -18.93 -6.91
C GLY A 229 -2.18 -19.83 -6.32
N LYS A 230 -0.93 -19.38 -6.31
CA LYS A 230 0.24 -20.08 -5.76
C LYS A 230 0.61 -19.61 -4.35
N LEU A 231 -0.07 -18.56 -3.85
CA LEU A 231 0.16 -18.00 -2.53
C LEU A 231 -0.70 -18.70 -1.47
N SER A 232 -0.22 -18.71 -0.24
CA SER A 232 -0.95 -19.20 0.92
C SER A 232 -0.68 -18.32 2.13
N GLU A 233 -1.70 -18.14 2.97
CA GLU A 233 -1.54 -17.47 4.25
C GLU A 233 -0.55 -18.21 5.16
N GLY A 234 0.17 -17.48 5.99
CA GLY A 234 1.23 -17.99 6.85
C GLY A 234 2.61 -18.11 6.18
N LYS A 235 2.72 -17.79 4.88
CA LYS A 235 3.98 -17.87 4.16
C LYS A 235 4.93 -16.74 4.58
N ALA A 236 6.20 -17.07 4.78
CA ALA A 236 7.26 -16.09 5.00
C ALA A 236 7.57 -15.38 3.67
N ILE A 237 7.71 -14.07 3.74
CA ILE A 237 8.00 -13.20 2.59
C ILE A 237 9.04 -12.16 2.99
N ASN A 238 9.72 -11.57 2.03
CA ASN A 238 10.63 -10.46 2.25
C ASN A 238 10.04 -9.17 1.70
N VAL A 239 10.00 -8.14 2.53
CA VAL A 239 9.53 -6.81 2.13
C VAL A 239 10.72 -5.88 1.99
N VAL A 240 10.89 -5.31 0.80
CA VAL A 240 11.93 -4.33 0.48
C VAL A 240 11.29 -2.96 0.40
N LEU A 241 11.78 -2.00 1.19
CA LEU A 241 11.27 -0.64 1.21
C LEU A 241 12.03 0.23 0.22
N GLY A 242 11.32 0.98 -0.61
CA GLY A 242 11.95 1.88 -1.58
C GLY A 242 12.82 2.98 -0.95
N ALA A 243 12.55 3.35 0.30
CA ALA A 243 13.32 4.35 1.04
C ALA A 243 14.54 3.78 1.78
N ILE A 244 14.66 2.45 1.95
CA ILE A 244 15.72 1.75 2.68
C ILE A 244 16.17 0.56 1.83
N ILE A 245 17.08 0.82 0.88
CA ILE A 245 17.45 -0.12 -0.19
C ILE A 245 18.30 -1.28 0.32
N ASP A 246 19.08 -1.09 1.40
CA ASP A 246 20.09 -2.06 1.87
C ASP A 246 19.56 -3.00 2.97
N LYS A 247 18.25 -3.01 3.22
CA LYS A 247 17.66 -3.81 4.29
C LYS A 247 16.36 -4.48 3.86
N ASP A 248 16.34 -5.79 3.99
CA ASP A 248 15.14 -6.58 3.83
C ASP A 248 14.41 -6.72 5.16
N PHE A 249 13.09 -6.65 5.11
CA PHE A 249 12.24 -6.80 6.28
C PHE A 249 11.47 -8.12 6.19
N PRO A 250 11.78 -9.07 7.07
CA PRO A 250 11.02 -10.32 7.09
C PRO A 250 9.57 -10.05 7.47
N ALA A 251 8.65 -10.65 6.71
CA ALA A 251 7.23 -10.50 6.93
C ALA A 251 6.51 -11.83 6.79
N THR A 252 5.31 -11.91 7.31
CA THR A 252 4.44 -13.07 7.19
C THR A 252 3.15 -12.66 6.50
N LEU A 253 2.79 -13.37 5.43
CA LEU A 253 1.55 -13.14 4.69
C LEU A 253 0.36 -13.57 5.58
N THR A 254 -0.50 -12.61 5.93
CA THR A 254 -1.62 -12.82 6.85
C THR A 254 -2.97 -12.86 6.17
N PHE A 255 -3.07 -12.23 4.99
CA PHE A 255 -4.35 -12.13 4.30
C PHE A 255 -4.16 -12.07 2.78
N ILE A 256 -5.03 -12.77 2.07
CA ILE A 256 -5.17 -12.73 0.61
C ILE A 256 -6.63 -12.41 0.31
N ALA A 257 -6.88 -11.31 -0.41
CA ALA A 257 -8.26 -10.91 -0.75
C ALA A 257 -8.95 -12.00 -1.58
N PRO A 258 -10.18 -12.40 -1.21
CA PRO A 258 -10.93 -13.42 -1.97
C PRO A 258 -11.52 -12.87 -3.28
N LYS A 259 -11.43 -11.56 -3.51
CA LYS A 259 -11.93 -10.88 -4.71
C LYS A 259 -10.82 -10.03 -5.34
N GLY A 260 -10.58 -10.27 -6.63
CA GLY A 260 -9.72 -9.40 -7.44
C GLY A 260 -10.40 -8.09 -7.82
N ILE A 261 -9.58 -7.08 -8.04
CA ILE A 261 -9.98 -5.74 -8.50
C ILE A 261 -9.30 -5.53 -9.86
N GLU A 262 -10.08 -5.13 -10.86
CA GLU A 262 -9.54 -4.78 -12.18
C GLU A 262 -9.01 -3.34 -12.15
N GLU A 263 -7.71 -3.18 -12.36
CA GLU A 263 -7.07 -1.88 -12.50
C GLU A 263 -6.22 -1.85 -13.77
N ASN A 264 -6.40 -0.82 -14.58
CA ASN A 264 -5.66 -0.63 -15.84
C ASN A 264 -5.68 -1.84 -16.78
N GLY A 265 -6.76 -2.65 -16.75
CA GLY A 265 -6.92 -3.84 -17.60
C GLY A 265 -6.21 -5.10 -17.09
N ALA A 266 -5.68 -5.08 -15.88
CA ALA A 266 -5.13 -6.25 -15.18
C ALA A 266 -5.94 -6.55 -13.91
N VAL A 267 -6.17 -7.83 -13.63
CA VAL A 267 -6.83 -8.26 -12.40
C VAL A 267 -5.77 -8.44 -11.31
N GLN A 268 -5.93 -7.70 -10.22
CA GLN A 268 -5.01 -7.73 -9.10
C GLN A 268 -5.73 -8.09 -7.80
N PHE A 269 -5.03 -8.79 -6.92
CA PHE A 269 -5.53 -9.21 -5.61
C PHE A 269 -4.76 -8.49 -4.51
N THR A 270 -5.49 -7.92 -3.56
CA THR A 270 -4.87 -7.30 -2.39
C THR A 270 -4.35 -8.37 -1.44
N ILE A 271 -3.13 -8.21 -0.99
CA ILE A 271 -2.52 -9.03 0.05
C ILE A 271 -2.05 -8.16 1.21
N LYS A 272 -2.06 -8.73 2.42
CA LYS A 272 -1.52 -8.08 3.62
C LYS A 272 -0.53 -9.01 4.30
N ALA A 273 0.54 -8.42 4.81
CA ALA A 273 1.56 -9.14 5.56
C ALA A 273 2.02 -8.33 6.77
N ASN A 274 2.20 -8.99 7.89
CA ASN A 274 2.78 -8.39 9.08
C ASN A 274 4.28 -8.29 8.90
N VAL A 275 4.81 -7.07 8.96
CA VAL A 275 6.23 -6.79 8.78
C VAL A 275 6.91 -6.69 10.13
N ASN A 276 7.96 -7.46 10.32
CA ASN A 276 8.76 -7.41 11.54
C ASN A 276 9.82 -6.32 11.41
N ILE A 277 9.61 -5.21 12.11
CA ILE A 277 10.54 -4.08 12.11
C ILE A 277 11.38 -4.15 13.39
N GLU A 278 12.70 -4.21 13.23
CA GLU A 278 13.63 -4.18 14.37
C GLU A 278 13.57 -2.85 15.10
N GLU A 279 13.63 -2.90 16.44
CA GLU A 279 13.68 -1.70 17.28
C GLU A 279 14.81 -0.75 16.86
N GLY A 280 14.49 0.54 16.75
CA GLY A 280 15.43 1.58 16.31
C GLY A 280 15.50 1.83 14.82
N THR A 281 14.77 1.07 13.99
CA THR A 281 14.62 1.37 12.55
C THR A 281 13.57 2.47 12.38
N ASN A 282 13.97 3.61 11.85
CA ASN A 282 13.05 4.71 11.62
C ASN A 282 12.29 4.51 10.31
N VAL A 283 11.13 3.88 10.38
CA VAL A 283 10.24 3.64 9.25
C VAL A 283 9.05 4.60 9.33
N ARG A 284 8.58 5.07 8.18
CA ARG A 284 7.41 5.95 8.11
C ARG A 284 6.24 5.26 7.45
N ALA A 285 5.03 5.60 7.89
CA ALA A 285 3.80 5.19 7.23
C ALA A 285 3.78 5.68 5.77
N GLY A 286 3.20 4.86 4.88
CA GLY A 286 3.08 5.20 3.46
C GLY A 286 4.33 4.96 2.61
N TYR A 287 5.43 4.42 3.16
CA TYR A 287 6.59 4.05 2.34
C TYR A 287 6.19 3.04 1.26
N SER A 288 6.64 3.28 0.03
CA SER A 288 6.50 2.29 -1.05
C SER A 288 7.32 1.05 -0.73
N ALA A 289 6.73 -0.10 -0.94
CA ALA A 289 7.31 -1.38 -0.61
C ALA A 289 7.03 -2.41 -1.71
N ASN A 290 7.98 -3.31 -1.92
CA ASN A 290 7.82 -4.49 -2.75
C ASN A 290 7.99 -5.72 -1.88
N ALA A 291 7.02 -6.63 -1.94
CA ALA A 291 7.11 -7.92 -1.27
C ALA A 291 7.55 -8.98 -2.27
N GLU A 292 8.68 -9.63 -1.98
CA GLU A 292 9.15 -10.79 -2.72
C GLU A 292 8.68 -12.07 -2.02
N ILE A 293 7.96 -12.88 -2.76
CA ILE A 293 7.30 -14.09 -2.25
C ILE A 293 7.84 -15.29 -3.03
N ASP A 294 8.62 -16.13 -2.40
CA ASP A 294 9.12 -17.34 -3.03
C ASP A 294 7.97 -18.30 -3.31
N ILE A 295 7.64 -18.55 -4.58
CA ILE A 295 6.55 -19.43 -4.98
C ILE A 295 7.02 -20.88 -4.96
N GLU A 296 8.07 -21.17 -5.72
CA GLU A 296 8.61 -22.51 -5.90
C GLU A 296 10.13 -22.43 -6.03
N SER A 297 10.83 -23.31 -5.34
CA SER A 297 12.29 -23.42 -5.40
C SER A 297 12.68 -24.87 -5.70
N LYS A 298 13.59 -25.04 -6.63
CA LYS A 298 14.23 -26.33 -6.90
C LYS A 298 15.74 -26.16 -6.86
N ASP A 299 16.39 -27.03 -6.10
CA ASP A 299 17.83 -27.05 -5.99
C ASP A 299 18.45 -28.01 -7.01
N SER A 300 19.58 -27.61 -7.59
CA SER A 300 20.39 -28.47 -8.47
C SER A 300 19.63 -29.01 -9.67
N VAL A 301 18.90 -28.15 -10.39
CA VAL A 301 18.23 -28.48 -11.64
C VAL A 301 19.16 -28.26 -12.83
N PHE A 302 19.01 -29.09 -13.87
CA PHE A 302 19.69 -28.93 -15.14
C PHE A 302 19.06 -27.78 -15.92
N ALA A 303 19.83 -26.72 -16.18
CA ALA A 303 19.31 -25.43 -16.64
C ALA A 303 20.17 -24.83 -17.74
N ILE A 304 19.56 -23.91 -18.50
CA ILE A 304 20.23 -23.02 -19.45
C ILE A 304 19.80 -21.58 -19.17
N ARG A 305 20.53 -20.61 -19.68
CA ARG A 305 20.05 -19.23 -19.68
C ARG A 305 18.82 -19.10 -20.59
N GLU A 306 17.77 -18.48 -20.08
CA GLU A 306 16.50 -18.30 -20.82
C GLU A 306 16.69 -17.53 -22.15
N ALA A 307 17.68 -16.64 -22.21
CA ALA A 307 18.06 -15.91 -23.40
C ALA A 307 18.50 -16.79 -24.58
N LEU A 308 18.83 -18.07 -24.35
CA LEU A 308 19.22 -19.04 -25.38
C LEU A 308 18.00 -19.70 -26.03
N LEU A 309 16.83 -19.64 -25.42
CA LEU A 309 15.60 -20.22 -25.93
C LEU A 309 15.09 -19.46 -27.15
N GLN A 310 14.57 -20.26 -28.10
CA GLN A 310 13.86 -19.79 -29.27
C GLN A 310 12.50 -20.46 -29.32
N TYR A 311 11.52 -19.78 -29.86
CA TYR A 311 10.17 -20.35 -30.08
C TYR A 311 9.87 -20.49 -31.54
N ASN A 312 9.34 -21.64 -31.93
CA ASN A 312 8.90 -21.87 -33.29
C ASN A 312 7.66 -21.03 -33.59
N LYS A 313 7.72 -20.17 -34.60
CA LYS A 313 6.64 -19.22 -34.94
C LYS A 313 5.30 -19.85 -35.30
N ILE A 314 5.28 -21.14 -35.68
CA ILE A 314 4.07 -21.85 -36.13
C ILE A 314 3.54 -22.76 -35.01
N THR A 315 4.43 -23.48 -34.32
CA THR A 315 4.06 -24.50 -33.31
C THR A 315 4.15 -23.99 -31.88
N GLU A 316 4.73 -22.79 -31.71
CA GLU A 316 5.02 -22.16 -30.42
C GLU A 316 5.89 -23.00 -29.45
N LYS A 317 6.44 -24.13 -29.93
CA LYS A 317 7.30 -24.98 -29.13
C LYS A 317 8.67 -24.36 -28.93
N PRO A 318 9.20 -24.43 -27.67
CA PRO A 318 10.54 -23.97 -27.37
C PRO A 318 11.59 -24.92 -27.98
N TYR A 319 12.65 -24.35 -28.53
CA TYR A 319 13.81 -25.10 -29.04
C TYR A 319 15.09 -24.31 -28.78
N VAL A 320 16.22 -25.01 -28.82
CA VAL A 320 17.56 -24.42 -28.87
C VAL A 320 18.33 -24.91 -30.07
N GLU A 321 19.37 -24.21 -30.47
CA GLU A 321 20.28 -24.64 -31.52
C GLU A 321 21.56 -25.19 -30.92
N VAL A 322 21.80 -26.50 -31.04
CA VAL A 322 22.95 -27.22 -30.51
C VAL A 322 23.98 -27.44 -31.62
N LEU A 323 25.25 -27.25 -31.31
CA LEU A 323 26.38 -27.45 -32.23
C LEU A 323 26.56 -28.96 -32.51
N GLU A 324 26.39 -29.41 -33.77
CA GLU A 324 26.55 -30.82 -34.19
C GLU A 324 27.85 -31.07 -34.94
N GLY A 325 28.74 -30.06 -35.04
CA GLY A 325 30.05 -30.19 -35.72
C GLY A 325 30.55 -28.81 -36.18
N GLU A 326 31.60 -28.75 -36.97
CA GLU A 326 32.23 -27.49 -37.40
C GLU A 326 31.20 -26.53 -38.01
N GLY A 327 30.69 -25.58 -37.19
CA GLY A 327 29.80 -24.48 -37.61
C GLY A 327 28.39 -24.88 -38.00
N LYS A 328 27.93 -26.11 -37.72
CA LYS A 328 26.57 -26.56 -37.99
C LYS A 328 25.77 -26.66 -36.70
N TYR A 329 24.62 -26.01 -36.71
CA TYR A 329 23.68 -26.00 -35.57
C TYR A 329 22.42 -26.76 -35.96
N LYS A 330 21.96 -27.62 -35.02
CA LYS A 330 20.72 -28.39 -35.15
C LYS A 330 19.71 -27.89 -34.15
N LYS A 331 18.47 -27.71 -34.61
CA LYS A 331 17.35 -27.38 -33.72
C LYS A 331 16.96 -28.61 -32.93
N VAL A 332 16.93 -28.44 -31.62
CA VAL A 332 16.50 -29.45 -30.65
C VAL A 332 15.34 -28.90 -29.87
N ASP A 333 14.20 -29.54 -29.97
CA ASP A 333 13.02 -29.18 -29.15
C ASP A 333 13.32 -29.54 -27.69
N VAL A 334 12.94 -28.64 -26.79
CA VAL A 334 13.21 -28.81 -25.34
C VAL A 334 11.88 -28.76 -24.58
N GLU A 335 11.84 -29.50 -23.47
CA GLU A 335 10.75 -29.45 -22.51
C GLU A 335 11.22 -28.63 -21.31
N LEU A 336 10.48 -27.55 -21.00
CA LEU A 336 10.85 -26.58 -20.00
C LEU A 336 10.19 -26.91 -18.65
N GLY A 337 10.92 -26.66 -17.56
CA GLY A 337 10.43 -26.71 -16.21
C GLY A 337 10.27 -25.30 -15.61
N LEU A 338 10.79 -25.11 -14.40
CA LEU A 338 10.78 -23.82 -13.72
C LEU A 338 11.70 -22.80 -14.41
N SER A 339 11.28 -21.52 -14.39
CA SER A 339 12.10 -20.39 -14.83
C SER A 339 12.07 -19.29 -13.77
N ASP A 340 13.20 -18.60 -13.58
CA ASP A 340 13.34 -17.39 -12.76
C ASP A 340 13.49 -16.11 -13.63
N GLY A 341 13.28 -16.23 -14.96
CA GLY A 341 13.46 -15.16 -15.92
C GLY A 341 14.92 -14.93 -16.36
N ILE A 342 15.87 -15.61 -15.75
CA ILE A 342 17.29 -15.62 -16.12
C ILE A 342 17.70 -17.01 -16.59
N ASN A 343 17.36 -18.02 -15.82
CA ASN A 343 17.64 -19.44 -16.08
C ASN A 343 16.33 -20.21 -16.17
N VAL A 344 16.31 -21.25 -17.00
CA VAL A 344 15.17 -22.13 -17.17
C VAL A 344 15.60 -23.58 -17.04
N GLU A 345 14.84 -24.33 -16.24
CA GLU A 345 15.01 -25.77 -16.09
C GLU A 345 14.71 -26.50 -17.39
N ILE A 346 15.58 -27.41 -17.78
CA ILE A 346 15.36 -28.30 -18.93
C ILE A 346 15.03 -29.70 -18.39
N ILE A 347 13.77 -30.11 -18.58
CA ILE A 347 13.30 -31.45 -18.18
C ILE A 347 13.76 -32.49 -19.20
N ASN A 348 13.70 -32.12 -20.50
CA ASN A 348 14.01 -33.05 -21.59
C ASN A 348 14.54 -32.29 -22.81
N GLY A 349 15.30 -32.98 -23.67
CA GLY A 349 15.76 -32.47 -24.97
C GLY A 349 17.27 -32.19 -25.03
N LEU A 350 17.95 -31.90 -23.92
CA LEU A 350 19.38 -31.64 -23.89
C LEU A 350 20.14 -32.67 -23.05
N LYS A 351 21.45 -32.76 -23.28
CA LYS A 351 22.38 -33.56 -22.52
C LYS A 351 23.52 -32.71 -21.95
N GLU A 352 24.13 -33.22 -20.92
CA GLU A 352 25.32 -32.59 -20.35
C GLU A 352 26.46 -32.55 -21.40
N GLY A 353 27.06 -31.35 -21.56
CA GLY A 353 28.10 -31.10 -22.54
C GLY A 353 27.60 -30.67 -23.94
N ASP A 354 26.27 -30.57 -24.17
CA ASP A 354 25.72 -29.99 -25.39
C ASP A 354 26.10 -28.51 -25.50
N LYS A 355 26.59 -28.09 -26.68
CA LYS A 355 27.00 -26.70 -26.92
C LYS A 355 25.90 -25.94 -27.59
N ILE A 356 25.25 -25.03 -26.87
CA ILE A 356 24.11 -24.25 -27.30
C ILE A 356 24.57 -22.93 -27.89
N LYS A 357 24.04 -22.55 -29.05
CA LYS A 357 24.33 -21.32 -29.75
C LYS A 357 23.81 -20.10 -28.97
N VAL A 358 24.68 -19.11 -28.74
CA VAL A 358 24.31 -17.80 -28.17
C VAL A 358 23.85 -16.87 -29.31
N TRP A 359 22.60 -16.42 -29.27
CA TRP A 359 22.02 -15.58 -30.31
C TRP A 359 22.31 -14.09 -30.13
N ASN A 360 22.44 -13.64 -28.89
CA ASN A 360 22.73 -12.25 -28.55
C ASN A 360 24.23 -12.07 -28.38
N LYS A 361 24.94 -11.79 -29.46
CA LYS A 361 26.28 -11.17 -29.36
C LYS A 361 26.11 -9.78 -28.77
N THR A 362 26.34 -9.62 -27.50
CA THR A 362 26.92 -8.39 -26.96
C THR A 362 28.42 -8.55 -27.19
N SER A 363 28.84 -8.40 -28.46
CA SER A 363 30.26 -8.40 -28.75
C SER A 363 30.92 -7.21 -28.07
N GLU A 364 32.01 -7.46 -27.33
CA GLU A 364 32.88 -6.38 -26.89
C GLU A 364 33.33 -5.48 -28.06
N ASP A 365 33.32 -6.01 -29.27
CA ASP A 365 33.61 -5.31 -30.53
C ASP A 365 32.62 -4.15 -30.83
N ASP A 366 31.32 -4.26 -30.45
CA ASP A 366 30.38 -3.14 -30.60
C ASP A 366 30.61 -2.01 -29.55
N LYS A 367 31.28 -2.30 -28.43
CA LYS A 367 31.71 -1.30 -27.46
C LYS A 367 32.96 -0.55 -27.90
N GLU A 368 33.87 -1.16 -28.67
CA GLU A 368 35.02 -0.48 -29.26
C GLU A 368 34.64 0.38 -30.48
N ALA A 369 33.73 -0.08 -31.34
CA ALA A 369 33.21 0.67 -32.47
C ALA A 369 32.47 1.97 -32.04
N SER A 370 31.73 1.91 -30.93
CA SER A 370 31.05 3.09 -30.36
C SER A 370 32.00 4.07 -29.64
N ARG A 371 33.21 3.62 -29.26
CA ARG A 371 34.26 4.50 -28.66
C ARG A 371 35.18 5.14 -29.68
N SER A 372 35.31 4.58 -30.87
CA SER A 372 36.18 5.18 -31.94
C SER A 372 35.45 6.15 -32.85
N GLY A 373 34.16 6.42 -32.64
CA GLY A 373 33.33 7.34 -33.43
C GLY A 373 33.02 8.67 -32.74
N ARG A 374 33.85 9.10 -31.77
CA ARG A 374 33.77 10.44 -31.16
C ARG A 374 35.07 11.17 -31.26
#